data_98a411668eb2e46700b2ed786c862ce6
#
_entry.id   98a411668eb2e46700b2ed786c862ce6
#
_cell.length_a   1.000
_cell.length_b   1.000
_cell.length_c   1.000
_cell.angle_alpha   90.00
_cell.angle_beta   90.00
_cell.angle_gamma   90.00
#
_symmetry.space_group_name_H-M   'P 1'
#
loop_
_entity.id
_entity.type
_entity.pdbx_description
1 polymer ?
#
loop_
_entity_poly.entity_id
_entity_poly.type
_entity_poly.pdbx_seq_one_letter_code
_entity_poly.pdbx_strand_id
1 'polypeptide(L)'
;GDLTKKKDLRVLKRKFDYVVNAAGAVDHSPDKNVFKVHYLGCKNLASFFLKKKIKLFLQIGSCVEYGSQKSPQKENFKSKITGLKSMYSKGKFAASQYLMKLHKSYKFPVIILRLYLNYGPNQDFNRFLPVIIDGCIRNKKFPCSSGIQYRSFTYVDDLVRAIIIALKKPQLSGNIFNIGNNKPVKIKKIIQYIRKKINKGAPLYGKLKFRKDEIKRLYPNISKTKQLLNWQPKISFSEGLNKTINYYKSTIKF
;
A
#
# COMPACT_ATOMS: atom_id res chain seq x y z
N GLY A 1 2.46 -9.98 -19.35
CA GLY A 1 3.35 -11.09 -18.93
C GLY A 1 3.30 -11.32 -17.42
N ASP A 2 3.82 -12.42 -16.99
CA ASP A 2 3.89 -12.84 -15.59
C ASP A 2 5.32 -12.65 -15.06
N LEU A 3 5.53 -11.77 -14.12
CA LEU A 3 6.86 -11.51 -13.54
C LEU A 3 7.49 -12.72 -12.84
N THR A 4 6.69 -13.73 -12.45
CA THR A 4 7.23 -14.98 -11.88
C THR A 4 7.93 -15.84 -12.94
N LYS A 5 7.68 -15.58 -14.22
CA LYS A 5 8.25 -16.29 -15.36
C LYS A 5 9.32 -15.44 -16.03
N LYS A 6 10.61 -15.78 -15.87
CA LYS A 6 11.72 -15.02 -16.46
C LYS A 6 11.59 -14.83 -17.98
N LYS A 7 11.02 -15.81 -18.70
CA LYS A 7 10.81 -15.72 -20.14
C LYS A 7 9.93 -14.53 -20.55
N ASP A 8 8.95 -14.18 -19.74
CA ASP A 8 8.01 -13.09 -20.01
C ASP A 8 8.68 -11.70 -19.91
N LEU A 9 9.82 -11.59 -19.22
CA LEU A 9 10.61 -10.34 -19.19
C LEU A 9 11.33 -10.04 -20.49
N ARG A 10 11.44 -11.02 -21.42
CA ARG A 10 12.09 -10.84 -22.72
C ARG A 10 11.37 -9.82 -23.62
N VAL A 11 10.09 -9.51 -23.34
CA VAL A 11 9.33 -8.45 -24.03
C VAL A 11 9.88 -7.04 -23.73
N LEU A 12 10.64 -6.88 -22.63
CA LEU A 12 11.24 -5.61 -22.23
C LEU A 12 12.54 -5.34 -23.03
N LYS A 13 12.42 -5.22 -24.36
CA LYS A 13 13.55 -5.04 -25.28
C LYS A 13 14.12 -3.62 -25.27
N ARG A 14 13.31 -2.61 -24.90
CA ARG A 14 13.71 -1.19 -24.92
C ARG A 14 14.65 -0.83 -23.76
N LYS A 15 15.35 0.28 -23.89
CA LYS A 15 16.06 0.90 -22.78
C LYS A 15 15.04 1.61 -21.89
N PHE A 16 15.23 1.53 -20.60
CA PHE A 16 14.40 2.19 -19.58
C PHE A 16 15.33 2.94 -18.62
N ASP A 17 15.01 4.18 -18.31
CA ASP A 17 15.69 4.95 -17.27
C ASP A 17 15.13 4.63 -15.87
N TYR A 18 13.83 4.41 -15.79
CA TYR A 18 13.12 4.21 -14.54
C TYR A 18 12.25 2.96 -14.58
N VAL A 19 12.20 2.26 -13.47
CA VAL A 19 11.33 1.08 -13.29
C VAL A 19 10.49 1.30 -12.04
N VAL A 20 9.16 1.26 -12.18
CA VAL A 20 8.23 1.29 -11.04
C VAL A 20 7.60 -0.09 -10.92
N ASN A 21 7.99 -0.84 -9.90
CA ASN A 21 7.39 -2.15 -9.62
C ASN A 21 6.18 -1.98 -8.69
N ALA A 22 5.01 -1.81 -9.29
CA ALA A 22 3.71 -1.81 -8.62
C ALA A 22 2.99 -3.17 -8.73
N ALA A 23 3.61 -4.16 -9.38
CA ALA A 23 3.04 -5.48 -9.57
C ALA A 23 2.84 -6.21 -8.23
N GLY A 24 1.76 -6.97 -8.15
CA GLY A 24 1.47 -7.79 -6.98
C GLY A 24 0.01 -8.18 -6.88
N ALA A 25 -0.24 -9.31 -6.23
CA ALA A 25 -1.57 -9.75 -5.85
C ALA A 25 -1.88 -9.26 -4.43
N VAL A 26 -3.00 -8.58 -4.25
CA VAL A 26 -3.43 -8.12 -2.92
C VAL A 26 -4.48 -9.08 -2.39
N ASP A 27 -4.03 -10.28 -2.08
CA ASP A 27 -4.82 -11.30 -1.43
C ASP A 27 -4.20 -11.63 -0.06
N HIS A 28 -5.04 -11.79 0.94
CA HIS A 28 -4.66 -12.20 2.29
C HIS A 28 -4.88 -13.72 2.50
N SER A 29 -5.21 -14.45 1.42
CA SER A 29 -5.32 -15.90 1.46
C SER A 29 -3.97 -16.55 1.85
N PRO A 30 -3.99 -17.76 2.39
CA PRO A 30 -2.77 -18.52 2.69
C PRO A 30 -2.06 -19.04 1.42
N ASP A 31 -2.51 -18.62 0.23
CA ASP A 31 -1.97 -19.09 -1.04
C ASP A 31 -0.49 -18.72 -1.21
N LYS A 32 0.34 -19.73 -1.42
CA LYS A 32 1.78 -19.59 -1.69
C LYS A 32 2.07 -18.79 -2.97
N ASN A 33 1.12 -18.69 -3.89
CA ASN A 33 1.26 -17.89 -5.10
C ASN A 33 1.40 -16.39 -4.79
N VAL A 34 0.73 -15.91 -3.74
CA VAL A 34 0.87 -14.50 -3.29
C VAL A 34 2.32 -14.21 -2.91
N PHE A 35 2.99 -15.11 -2.18
CA PHE A 35 4.41 -14.97 -1.86
C PHE A 35 5.28 -14.95 -3.12
N LYS A 36 5.05 -15.90 -4.05
CA LYS A 36 5.81 -15.99 -5.31
C LYS A 36 5.67 -14.71 -6.15
N VAL A 37 4.46 -14.21 -6.31
CA VAL A 37 4.21 -12.98 -7.08
C VAL A 37 5.00 -11.81 -6.51
N HIS A 38 4.98 -11.59 -5.18
CA HIS A 38 5.68 -10.47 -4.56
C HIS A 38 7.19 -10.66 -4.50
N TYR A 39 7.66 -11.84 -4.11
CA TYR A 39 9.10 -12.09 -3.95
C TYR A 39 9.76 -12.48 -5.26
N LEU A 40 9.30 -13.58 -5.90
CA LEU A 40 9.94 -14.08 -7.11
C LEU A 40 9.75 -13.14 -8.30
N GLY A 41 8.56 -12.54 -8.45
CA GLY A 41 8.31 -11.52 -9.47
C GLY A 41 9.23 -10.31 -9.31
N CYS A 42 9.36 -9.79 -8.09
CA CYS A 42 10.30 -8.70 -7.79
C CYS A 42 11.76 -9.11 -8.05
N LYS A 43 12.16 -10.30 -7.59
CA LYS A 43 13.52 -10.85 -7.79
C LYS A 43 13.85 -10.96 -9.27
N ASN A 44 12.97 -11.53 -10.07
CA ASN A 44 13.18 -11.68 -11.50
C ASN A 44 13.31 -10.32 -12.21
N LEU A 45 12.41 -9.38 -11.90
CA LEU A 45 12.43 -8.04 -12.48
C LEU A 45 13.71 -7.30 -12.11
N ALA A 46 14.09 -7.28 -10.83
CA ALA A 46 15.31 -6.63 -10.38
C ALA A 46 16.57 -7.27 -10.97
N SER A 47 16.63 -8.62 -11.03
CA SER A 47 17.75 -9.32 -11.67
C SER A 47 17.87 -9.01 -13.16
N PHE A 48 16.74 -8.83 -13.86
CA PHE A 48 16.72 -8.44 -15.26
C PHE A 48 17.33 -7.05 -15.47
N PHE A 49 17.05 -6.11 -14.55
CA PHE A 49 17.57 -4.75 -14.60
C PHE A 49 18.95 -4.58 -13.94
N LEU A 50 19.45 -5.57 -13.21
CA LEU A 50 20.75 -5.47 -12.52
C LEU A 50 21.91 -5.23 -13.48
N LYS A 51 21.85 -5.81 -14.67
CA LYS A 51 22.87 -5.65 -15.73
C LYS A 51 22.56 -4.48 -16.68
N LYS A 52 21.48 -3.73 -16.45
CA LYS A 52 21.07 -2.60 -17.29
C LYS A 52 21.32 -1.29 -16.58
N LYS A 53 21.74 -0.27 -17.32
CA LYS A 53 21.95 1.08 -16.78
C LYS A 53 20.58 1.77 -16.61
N ILE A 54 19.94 1.60 -15.44
CA ILE A 54 18.74 2.35 -15.06
C ILE A 54 19.12 3.43 -14.04
N LYS A 55 18.37 4.53 -14.02
CA LYS A 55 18.54 5.62 -13.03
C LYS A 55 17.95 5.26 -11.69
N LEU A 56 16.79 4.57 -11.68
CA LEU A 56 16.13 4.16 -10.44
C LEU A 56 15.16 3.00 -10.65
N PHE A 57 15.18 2.07 -9.71
CA PHE A 57 14.17 1.04 -9.50
C PHE A 57 13.32 1.44 -8.28
N LEU A 58 12.07 1.78 -8.47
CA LEU A 58 11.14 2.12 -7.41
C LEU A 58 10.26 0.90 -7.06
N GLN A 59 10.39 0.41 -5.84
CA GLN A 59 9.59 -0.71 -5.34
C GLN A 59 8.41 -0.20 -4.51
N ILE A 60 7.21 -0.65 -4.85
CA ILE A 60 6.04 -0.48 -4.00
C ILE A 60 6.04 -1.55 -2.91
N GLY A 61 6.46 -1.16 -1.71
CA GLY A 61 6.43 -1.92 -0.47
C GLY A 61 5.12 -1.75 0.29
N SER A 62 5.08 -2.23 1.53
CA SER A 62 3.87 -2.16 2.37
C SER A 62 4.21 -2.06 3.86
N CYS A 63 3.35 -1.40 4.63
CA CYS A 63 3.44 -1.34 6.09
C CYS A 63 3.34 -2.72 6.77
N VAL A 64 2.79 -3.73 6.10
CA VAL A 64 2.73 -5.11 6.61
C VAL A 64 4.12 -5.74 6.82
N GLU A 65 5.15 -5.17 6.19
CA GLU A 65 6.55 -5.59 6.36
C GLU A 65 7.07 -5.34 7.79
N TYR A 66 6.43 -4.45 8.55
CA TYR A 66 6.77 -4.20 9.96
C TYR A 66 6.21 -5.25 10.92
N GLY A 67 5.29 -6.12 10.45
CA GLY A 67 4.63 -7.10 11.31
C GLY A 67 3.87 -6.43 12.46
N SER A 68 4.10 -6.91 13.69
CA SER A 68 3.42 -6.44 14.91
C SER A 68 4.06 -5.20 15.56
N GLN A 69 5.01 -4.53 14.89
CA GLN A 69 5.66 -3.34 15.44
C GLN A 69 4.65 -2.23 15.77
N LYS A 70 4.83 -1.61 16.95
CA LYS A 70 3.94 -0.54 17.43
C LYS A 70 4.00 0.69 16.53
N SER A 71 2.86 1.37 16.37
CA SER A 71 2.79 2.68 15.70
C SER A 71 3.07 3.83 16.69
N PRO A 72 3.65 4.93 16.17
CA PRO A 72 4.00 5.24 14.77
C PRO A 72 5.20 4.43 14.27
N GLN A 73 5.01 3.69 13.17
CA GLN A 73 6.06 2.82 12.64
C GLN A 73 7.16 3.61 11.95
N LYS A 74 8.43 3.28 12.26
CA LYS A 74 9.62 3.93 11.70
C LYS A 74 10.35 2.98 10.75
N GLU A 75 11.04 3.54 9.74
CA GLU A 75 11.73 2.76 8.71
C GLU A 75 12.91 1.93 9.23
N ASN A 76 13.49 2.32 10.36
CA ASN A 76 14.58 1.60 11.03
C ASN A 76 14.12 0.41 11.90
N PHE A 77 12.81 0.16 12.01
CA PHE A 77 12.31 -0.99 12.75
C PHE A 77 12.76 -2.30 12.09
N LYS A 78 13.47 -3.12 12.86
CA LYS A 78 13.92 -4.44 12.43
C LYS A 78 12.77 -5.45 12.60
N SER A 79 12.35 -6.04 11.49
CA SER A 79 11.39 -7.15 11.47
C SER A 79 12.11 -8.43 11.06
N LYS A 80 11.59 -9.57 11.52
CA LYS A 80 12.01 -10.90 11.06
C LYS A 80 10.88 -11.54 10.27
N ILE A 81 11.21 -12.27 9.22
CA ILE A 81 10.20 -12.94 8.36
C ILE A 81 9.33 -13.93 9.16
N THR A 82 9.90 -14.54 10.20
CA THR A 82 9.20 -15.46 11.11
C THR A 82 8.11 -14.78 11.92
N GLY A 83 8.22 -13.47 12.19
CA GLY A 83 7.19 -12.67 12.88
C GLY A 83 6.06 -12.20 11.96
N LEU A 84 6.12 -12.48 10.66
CA LEU A 84 5.11 -12.07 9.68
C LEU A 84 4.11 -13.22 9.46
N LYS A 85 2.81 -12.90 9.54
CA LYS A 85 1.77 -13.93 9.58
C LYS A 85 1.25 -14.34 8.20
N SER A 86 1.07 -13.39 7.27
CA SER A 86 0.52 -13.67 5.95
C SER A 86 1.60 -13.90 4.89
N MET A 87 1.28 -14.70 3.85
CA MET A 87 2.16 -14.87 2.68
C MET A 87 2.40 -13.54 1.95
N TYR A 88 1.42 -12.66 1.97
CA TYR A 88 1.55 -11.29 1.46
C TYR A 88 2.65 -10.51 2.20
N SER A 89 2.60 -10.47 3.54
CA SER A 89 3.61 -9.74 4.34
C SER A 89 5.00 -10.36 4.18
N LYS A 90 5.11 -11.69 4.18
CA LYS A 90 6.36 -12.41 3.95
C LYS A 90 6.95 -12.11 2.56
N GLY A 91 6.12 -12.10 1.52
CA GLY A 91 6.54 -11.82 0.14
C GLY A 91 7.03 -10.38 -0.04
N LYS A 92 6.29 -9.39 0.49
CA LYS A 92 6.71 -7.97 0.46
C LYS A 92 8.01 -7.74 1.23
N PHE A 93 8.14 -8.32 2.42
CA PHE A 93 9.36 -8.23 3.22
C PHE A 93 10.55 -8.87 2.52
N ALA A 94 10.41 -10.10 2.00
CA ALA A 94 11.48 -10.80 1.29
C ALA A 94 11.94 -10.02 0.04
N ALA A 95 11.01 -9.41 -0.71
CA ALA A 95 11.31 -8.55 -1.83
C ALA A 95 12.14 -7.33 -1.41
N SER A 96 11.72 -6.64 -0.34
CA SER A 96 12.45 -5.49 0.20
C SER A 96 13.86 -5.88 0.66
N GLN A 97 14.02 -6.99 1.39
CA GLN A 97 15.33 -7.48 1.83
C GLN A 97 16.24 -7.83 0.65
N TYR A 98 15.71 -8.49 -0.37
CA TYR A 98 16.45 -8.82 -1.59
C TYR A 98 16.95 -7.56 -2.30
N LEU A 99 16.10 -6.57 -2.50
CA LEU A 99 16.46 -5.30 -3.15
C LEU A 99 17.51 -4.52 -2.36
N MET A 100 17.38 -4.46 -1.04
CA MET A 100 18.39 -3.81 -0.17
C MET A 100 19.72 -4.55 -0.20
N LYS A 101 19.72 -5.90 -0.29
CA LYS A 101 20.94 -6.68 -0.52
C LYS A 101 21.56 -6.35 -1.86
N LEU A 102 20.79 -6.25 -2.95
CA LEU A 102 21.30 -5.84 -4.27
C LEU A 102 21.93 -4.44 -4.22
N HIS A 103 21.28 -3.50 -3.54
CA HIS A 103 21.85 -2.16 -3.34
C HIS A 103 23.20 -2.20 -2.61
N LYS A 104 23.27 -2.93 -1.50
CA LYS A 104 24.50 -3.05 -0.70
C LYS A 104 25.64 -3.69 -1.51
N SER A 105 25.38 -4.80 -2.21
CA SER A 105 26.40 -5.59 -2.89
C SER A 105 26.78 -5.07 -4.28
N TYR A 106 25.84 -4.48 -5.01
CA TYR A 106 26.03 -4.09 -6.42
C TYR A 106 25.69 -2.63 -6.71
N LYS A 107 25.42 -1.82 -5.66
CA LYS A 107 24.96 -0.43 -5.81
C LYS A 107 23.71 -0.29 -6.71
N PHE A 108 22.88 -1.36 -6.76
CA PHE A 108 21.64 -1.33 -7.52
C PHE A 108 20.78 -0.14 -7.08
N PRO A 109 20.37 0.76 -8.01
CA PRO A 109 19.70 2.01 -7.64
C PRO A 109 18.23 1.76 -7.27
N VAL A 110 17.93 1.56 -5.99
CA VAL A 110 16.58 1.23 -5.52
C VAL A 110 16.09 2.16 -4.43
N ILE A 111 14.82 2.59 -4.54
CA ILE A 111 14.05 3.19 -3.45
C ILE A 111 12.83 2.29 -3.19
N ILE A 112 12.49 2.11 -1.91
CA ILE A 112 11.32 1.35 -1.49
C ILE A 112 10.33 2.30 -0.81
N LEU A 113 9.08 2.35 -1.31
CA LEU A 113 8.01 3.10 -0.69
C LEU A 113 7.09 2.14 0.06
N ARG A 114 7.12 2.12 1.40
CA ARG A 114 6.20 1.33 2.23
C ARG A 114 4.88 2.05 2.38
N LEU A 115 3.88 1.58 1.66
CA LEU A 115 2.56 2.19 1.64
C LEU A 115 1.72 1.74 2.84
N TYR A 116 0.97 2.69 3.39
CA TYR A 116 -0.16 2.42 4.30
C TYR A 116 -1.45 2.31 3.48
N LEU A 117 -2.63 2.46 4.09
CA LEU A 117 -3.86 2.29 3.32
C LEU A 117 -4.04 3.45 2.34
N ASN A 118 -4.08 3.10 1.06
CA ASN A 118 -4.40 4.05 0.00
C ASN A 118 -5.86 3.92 -0.39
N TYR A 119 -6.46 5.02 -0.84
CA TYR A 119 -7.83 5.07 -1.28
C TYR A 119 -8.03 6.12 -2.36
N GLY A 120 -9.10 5.98 -3.13
CA GLY A 120 -9.46 6.91 -4.19
C GLY A 120 -10.50 6.31 -5.14
N PRO A 121 -10.79 7.02 -6.23
CA PRO A 121 -11.61 6.53 -7.33
C PRO A 121 -11.10 5.19 -7.88
N ASN A 122 -12.00 4.40 -8.43
CA ASN A 122 -11.70 3.14 -9.12
C ASN A 122 -10.96 2.07 -8.28
N GLN A 123 -11.09 2.13 -6.95
CA GLN A 123 -10.58 1.07 -6.08
C GLN A 123 -11.54 -0.12 -6.08
N ASP A 124 -10.98 -1.35 -6.07
CA ASP A 124 -11.77 -2.59 -6.06
C ASP A 124 -12.87 -2.61 -4.99
N PHE A 125 -14.04 -3.12 -5.35
CA PHE A 125 -15.20 -3.23 -4.44
C PHE A 125 -14.99 -4.18 -3.25
N ASN A 126 -13.92 -4.97 -3.22
CA ASN A 126 -13.53 -5.78 -2.06
C ASN A 126 -12.73 -4.98 -1.01
N ARG A 127 -12.49 -3.68 -1.22
CA ARG A 127 -11.76 -2.82 -0.30
C ARG A 127 -12.69 -2.10 0.67
N PHE A 128 -12.11 -1.74 1.83
CA PHE A 128 -12.88 -1.19 2.95
C PHE A 128 -13.77 0.01 2.57
N LEU A 129 -13.22 1.05 1.93
CA LEU A 129 -14.01 2.24 1.60
C LEU A 129 -15.06 1.98 0.51
N PRO A 130 -14.73 1.33 -0.62
CA PRO A 130 -15.74 0.95 -1.62
C PRO A 130 -16.88 0.10 -1.07
N VAL A 131 -16.58 -0.91 -0.22
CA VAL A 131 -17.61 -1.76 0.42
C VAL A 131 -18.61 -0.92 1.24
N ILE A 132 -18.10 0.02 2.05
CA ILE A 132 -18.95 0.88 2.88
C ILE A 132 -19.76 1.85 2.02
N ILE A 133 -19.13 2.45 1.00
CA ILE A 133 -19.78 3.40 0.09
C ILE A 133 -20.89 2.68 -0.70
N ASP A 134 -20.61 1.51 -1.27
CA ASP A 134 -21.60 0.71 -2.01
C ASP A 134 -22.79 0.32 -1.13
N GLY A 135 -22.51 -0.18 0.08
CA GLY A 135 -23.53 -0.53 1.06
C GLY A 135 -24.45 0.67 1.40
N CYS A 136 -23.87 1.86 1.52
CA CYS A 136 -24.64 3.08 1.76
C CYS A 136 -25.41 3.53 0.50
N ILE A 137 -24.81 3.55 -0.68
CA ILE A 137 -25.46 3.97 -1.93
C ILE A 137 -26.68 3.07 -2.21
N ARG A 138 -26.53 1.75 -2.07
CA ARG A 138 -27.60 0.76 -2.28
C ARG A 138 -28.57 0.63 -1.12
N ASN A 139 -28.48 1.50 -0.12
CA ASN A 139 -29.33 1.49 1.09
C ASN A 139 -29.41 0.12 1.79
N LYS A 140 -28.31 -0.63 1.81
CA LYS A 140 -28.25 -1.98 2.40
C LYS A 140 -27.93 -1.95 3.90
N LYS A 141 -28.36 -3.00 4.62
CA LYS A 141 -27.76 -3.39 5.89
C LYS A 141 -26.45 -4.13 5.61
N PHE A 142 -25.33 -3.73 6.21
CA PHE A 142 -24.04 -4.38 5.97
C PHE A 142 -23.23 -4.56 7.25
N PRO A 143 -22.56 -5.72 7.40
CA PRO A 143 -21.80 -6.02 8.60
C PRO A 143 -20.51 -5.21 8.68
N CYS A 144 -20.19 -4.72 9.89
CA CYS A 144 -18.95 -4.01 10.19
C CYS A 144 -18.32 -4.58 11.46
N SER A 145 -17.02 -4.39 11.64
CA SER A 145 -16.38 -4.55 12.93
C SER A 145 -16.87 -3.46 13.90
N SER A 146 -16.49 -3.54 15.17
CA SER A 146 -16.80 -2.45 16.13
C SER A 146 -16.18 -1.10 15.73
N GLY A 147 -15.21 -1.08 14.80
CA GLY A 147 -14.59 0.10 14.24
C GLY A 147 -13.70 0.89 15.20
N ILE A 148 -13.23 0.26 16.29
CA ILE A 148 -12.38 0.91 17.32
C ILE A 148 -10.93 1.11 16.84
N GLN A 149 -10.50 0.39 15.81
CA GLN A 149 -9.14 0.47 15.28
C GLN A 149 -8.89 1.80 14.56
N TYR A 150 -7.61 2.23 14.60
CA TYR A 150 -7.12 3.42 13.92
C TYR A 150 -6.25 3.06 12.72
N ARG A 151 -6.46 3.73 11.60
CA ARG A 151 -5.72 3.50 10.35
C ARG A 151 -5.27 4.81 9.72
N SER A 152 -4.11 4.75 9.08
CA SER A 152 -3.60 5.80 8.22
C SER A 152 -4.15 5.62 6.80
N PHE A 153 -4.83 6.65 6.30
CA PHE A 153 -5.35 6.68 4.93
C PHE A 153 -4.66 7.78 4.14
N THR A 154 -4.24 7.46 2.93
CA THR A 154 -3.61 8.40 2.00
C THR A 154 -4.38 8.40 0.68
N TYR A 155 -4.77 9.57 0.22
CA TYR A 155 -5.46 9.70 -1.06
C TYR A 155 -4.52 9.38 -2.22
N VAL A 156 -5.05 8.78 -3.28
CA VAL A 156 -4.24 8.23 -4.39
C VAL A 156 -3.35 9.26 -5.06
N ASP A 157 -3.80 10.51 -5.23
CA ASP A 157 -3.00 11.58 -5.84
C ASP A 157 -1.76 11.91 -5.00
N ASP A 158 -1.87 11.87 -3.67
CA ASP A 158 -0.72 12.04 -2.78
C ASP A 158 0.29 10.89 -2.92
N LEU A 159 -0.19 9.66 -3.13
CA LEU A 159 0.69 8.52 -3.44
C LEU A 159 1.40 8.71 -4.78
N VAL A 160 0.66 9.07 -5.84
CA VAL A 160 1.25 9.33 -7.17
C VAL A 160 2.31 10.42 -7.08
N ARG A 161 2.03 11.49 -6.32
CA ARG A 161 3.00 12.55 -6.07
C ARG A 161 4.26 12.05 -5.34
N ALA A 162 4.13 11.12 -4.38
CA ALA A 162 5.28 10.51 -3.71
C ALA A 162 6.15 9.70 -4.68
N ILE A 163 5.52 8.93 -5.58
CA ILE A 163 6.21 8.16 -6.62
C ILE A 163 7.00 9.10 -7.53
N ILE A 164 6.35 10.16 -8.06
CA ILE A 164 6.99 11.12 -8.96
C ILE A 164 8.17 11.82 -8.27
N ILE A 165 8.02 12.23 -7.01
CA ILE A 165 9.10 12.86 -6.25
C ILE A 165 10.27 11.89 -6.04
N ALA A 166 10.00 10.63 -5.71
CA ALA A 166 11.04 9.63 -5.53
C ALA A 166 11.81 9.36 -6.82
N LEU A 167 11.12 9.28 -7.98
CA LEU A 167 11.76 9.10 -9.29
C LEU A 167 12.70 10.26 -9.64
N LYS A 168 12.39 11.49 -9.20
CA LYS A 168 13.24 12.68 -9.41
C LYS A 168 14.45 12.76 -8.47
N LYS A 169 14.60 11.82 -7.51
CA LYS A 169 15.68 11.82 -6.51
C LYS A 169 16.44 10.48 -6.48
N PRO A 170 17.06 10.05 -7.60
CA PRO A 170 17.81 8.78 -7.65
C PRO A 170 19.01 8.74 -6.68
N GLN A 171 19.54 9.90 -6.28
CA GLN A 171 20.60 10.00 -5.25
C GLN A 171 20.17 9.48 -3.88
N LEU A 172 18.86 9.34 -3.63
CA LEU A 172 18.33 8.73 -2.42
C LEU A 172 18.20 7.20 -2.52
N SER A 173 18.81 6.56 -3.54
CA SER A 173 18.79 5.11 -3.65
C SER A 173 19.37 4.44 -2.40
N GLY A 174 18.91 3.24 -2.09
CA GLY A 174 19.23 2.55 -0.84
C GLY A 174 18.35 2.93 0.34
N ASN A 175 17.33 3.76 0.13
CA ASN A 175 16.42 4.16 1.19
C ASN A 175 15.06 3.48 1.11
N ILE A 176 14.48 3.31 2.29
CA ILE A 176 13.07 2.95 2.50
C ILE A 176 12.36 4.18 3.05
N PHE A 177 11.16 4.48 2.54
CA PHE A 177 10.33 5.59 2.98
C PHE A 177 8.92 5.13 3.31
N ASN A 178 8.39 5.59 4.43
CA ASN A 178 6.99 5.40 4.78
C ASN A 178 6.11 6.41 4.04
N ILE A 179 5.14 5.91 3.27
CA ILE A 179 4.16 6.75 2.57
C ILE A 179 2.80 6.53 3.21
N GLY A 180 2.36 7.52 3.96
CA GLY A 180 1.12 7.45 4.73
C GLY A 180 0.81 8.77 5.43
N ASN A 181 -0.35 8.84 6.05
CA ASN A 181 -0.74 9.96 6.89
C ASN A 181 -0.38 9.66 8.35
N ASN A 182 0.37 10.54 9.02
CA ASN A 182 0.72 10.38 10.43
C ASN A 182 -0.43 10.73 11.39
N LYS A 183 -1.59 11.18 10.86
CA LYS A 183 -2.82 11.41 11.61
C LYS A 183 -3.81 10.28 11.34
N PRO A 184 -3.81 9.19 12.14
CA PRO A 184 -4.70 8.05 11.89
C PRO A 184 -6.15 8.38 12.25
N VAL A 185 -7.09 7.79 11.51
CA VAL A 185 -8.52 7.98 11.71
C VAL A 185 -9.15 6.69 12.28
N LYS A 186 -10.08 6.84 13.23
CA LYS A 186 -10.86 5.73 13.79
C LYS A 186 -11.83 5.19 12.74
N ILE A 187 -11.85 3.89 12.50
CA ILE A 187 -12.68 3.27 11.45
C ILE A 187 -14.17 3.58 11.63
N LYS A 188 -14.69 3.55 12.86
CA LYS A 188 -16.09 3.90 13.16
C LYS A 188 -16.43 5.32 12.68
N LYS A 189 -15.53 6.31 12.87
CA LYS A 189 -15.73 7.69 12.40
C LYS A 189 -15.84 7.78 10.89
N ILE A 190 -15.07 6.96 10.17
CA ILE A 190 -15.10 6.91 8.70
C ILE A 190 -16.45 6.39 8.22
N ILE A 191 -16.92 5.27 8.78
CA ILE A 191 -18.22 4.67 8.43
C ILE A 191 -19.36 5.66 8.70
N GLN A 192 -19.33 6.32 9.86
CA GLN A 192 -20.32 7.33 10.23
C GLN A 192 -20.31 8.52 9.26
N TYR A 193 -19.12 8.99 8.85
CA TYR A 193 -18.99 10.09 7.89
C TYR A 193 -19.60 9.70 6.53
N ILE A 194 -19.26 8.52 6.00
CA ILE A 194 -19.79 8.04 4.71
C ILE A 194 -21.31 7.92 4.77
N ARG A 195 -21.85 7.29 5.82
CA ARG A 195 -23.29 7.16 6.02
C ARG A 195 -23.98 8.53 6.08
N LYS A 196 -23.43 9.49 6.84
CA LYS A 196 -23.98 10.86 6.93
C LYS A 196 -23.99 11.55 5.56
N LYS A 197 -22.90 11.44 4.79
CA LYS A 197 -22.77 12.09 3.46
C LYS A 197 -23.68 11.48 2.39
N ILE A 198 -23.94 10.18 2.45
CA ILE A 198 -24.83 9.50 1.51
C ILE A 198 -26.27 9.55 1.99
N ASN A 199 -26.49 9.68 3.29
CA ASN A 199 -27.79 9.68 3.99
C ASN A 199 -28.61 8.39 3.80
N LYS A 200 -27.94 7.26 3.53
CA LYS A 200 -28.53 5.93 3.30
C LYS A 200 -27.62 4.86 3.91
N GLY A 201 -28.17 3.63 4.04
CA GLY A 201 -27.46 2.46 4.51
C GLY A 201 -27.44 2.30 6.03
N ALA A 202 -27.34 1.06 6.50
CA ALA A 202 -27.37 0.69 7.91
C ALA A 202 -26.15 -0.18 8.26
N PRO A 203 -25.05 0.41 8.77
CA PRO A 203 -23.89 -0.36 9.22
C PRO A 203 -24.22 -1.11 10.53
N LEU A 204 -24.04 -2.43 10.52
CA LEU A 204 -24.24 -3.32 11.65
C LEU A 204 -22.91 -3.51 12.41
N TYR A 205 -22.63 -2.62 13.34
CA TYR A 205 -21.37 -2.63 14.10
C TYR A 205 -21.25 -3.89 15.00
N GLY A 206 -20.01 -4.45 15.03
CA GLY A 206 -19.70 -5.64 15.85
C GLY A 206 -20.08 -6.97 15.20
N LYS A 207 -20.81 -6.98 14.07
CA LYS A 207 -21.17 -8.23 13.36
C LYS A 207 -19.98 -8.91 12.68
N LEU A 208 -18.90 -8.16 12.34
CA LEU A 208 -17.63 -8.74 11.91
C LEU A 208 -16.66 -8.81 13.09
N LYS A 209 -16.17 -10.01 13.38
CA LYS A 209 -15.12 -10.21 14.38
C LYS A 209 -13.79 -9.64 13.87
N PHE A 210 -12.97 -9.14 14.78
CA PHE A 210 -11.59 -8.80 14.47
C PHE A 210 -10.79 -10.05 14.09
N ARG A 211 -9.81 -9.87 13.22
CA ARG A 211 -8.78 -10.89 12.98
C ARG A 211 -8.01 -11.13 14.28
N LYS A 212 -7.56 -12.35 14.54
CA LYS A 212 -6.75 -12.69 15.72
C LYS A 212 -5.49 -11.83 15.88
N ASP A 213 -4.99 -11.28 14.77
CA ASP A 213 -3.78 -10.46 14.67
C ASP A 213 -4.06 -8.99 14.34
N GLU A 214 -5.29 -8.54 14.57
CA GLU A 214 -5.69 -7.17 14.27
C GLU A 214 -4.86 -6.15 15.07
N ILE A 215 -4.15 -5.28 14.36
CA ILE A 215 -3.38 -4.20 14.96
C ILE A 215 -4.33 -3.05 15.27
N LYS A 216 -4.50 -2.69 16.56
CA LYS A 216 -5.42 -1.62 16.97
C LYS A 216 -5.05 -0.24 16.41
N ARG A 217 -3.77 0.06 16.27
CA ARG A 217 -3.28 1.34 15.72
C ARG A 217 -2.21 1.06 14.66
N LEU A 218 -2.47 1.44 13.41
CA LEU A 218 -1.57 1.23 12.27
C LEU A 218 -1.39 2.53 11.49
N TYR A 219 -0.25 3.20 11.71
CA TYR A 219 0.11 4.45 11.03
C TYR A 219 1.63 4.69 11.08
N PRO A 220 2.18 5.46 10.11
CA PRO A 220 3.60 5.72 10.00
C PRO A 220 4.09 6.86 10.90
N ASN A 221 5.38 6.83 11.19
CA ASN A 221 6.19 8.04 11.28
C ASN A 221 6.64 8.41 9.86
N ILE A 222 6.51 9.66 9.45
CA ILE A 222 6.90 10.16 8.13
C ILE A 222 8.01 11.21 8.20
N SER A 223 8.71 11.35 9.32
CA SER A 223 9.75 12.38 9.50
C SER A 223 10.86 12.23 8.46
N LYS A 224 11.36 11.01 8.22
CA LYS A 224 12.35 10.73 7.18
C LYS A 224 11.84 11.10 5.78
N THR A 225 10.61 10.75 5.47
CA THR A 225 9.99 11.06 4.19
C THR A 225 9.83 12.57 3.98
N LYS A 226 9.44 13.30 5.02
CA LYS A 226 9.40 14.78 4.98
C LYS A 226 10.77 15.37 4.74
N GLN A 227 11.77 14.95 5.51
CA GLN A 227 13.12 15.50 5.47
C GLN A 227 13.82 15.24 4.13
N LEU A 228 13.83 14.01 3.64
CA LEU A 228 14.63 13.63 2.49
C LEU A 228 13.85 13.73 1.16
N LEU A 229 12.60 13.28 1.12
CA LEU A 229 11.77 13.39 -0.09
C LEU A 229 11.10 14.76 -0.22
N ASN A 230 11.00 15.53 0.86
CA ASN A 230 10.17 16.75 0.92
C ASN A 230 8.71 16.45 0.55
N TRP A 231 8.20 15.32 1.07
CA TRP A 231 6.85 14.85 0.82
C TRP A 231 6.05 14.72 2.11
N GLN A 232 4.81 15.13 2.07
CA GLN A 232 3.77 14.82 3.04
C GLN A 232 2.41 14.81 2.34
N PRO A 233 1.38 14.14 2.87
CA PRO A 233 0.06 14.21 2.29
C PRO A 233 -0.45 15.65 2.31
N LYS A 234 -1.02 16.11 1.18
CA LYS A 234 -1.60 17.44 1.01
C LYS A 234 -3.13 17.39 1.03
N ILE A 235 -3.71 16.30 0.53
CA ILE A 235 -5.16 16.14 0.45
C ILE A 235 -5.67 15.69 1.81
N SER A 236 -6.58 16.47 2.39
CA SER A 236 -7.20 16.12 3.66
C SER A 236 -8.04 14.84 3.50
N PHE A 237 -8.21 14.07 4.61
CA PHE A 237 -9.00 12.85 4.56
C PHE A 237 -10.46 13.11 4.13
N SER A 238 -11.06 14.20 4.62
CA SER A 238 -12.44 14.58 4.24
C SER A 238 -12.56 14.96 2.77
N GLU A 239 -11.61 15.71 2.23
CA GLU A 239 -11.58 16.07 0.80
C GLU A 239 -11.47 14.82 -0.09
N GLY A 240 -10.45 13.99 0.13
CA GLY A 240 -10.25 12.77 -0.64
C GLY A 240 -11.43 11.79 -0.52
N LEU A 241 -12.04 11.70 0.67
CA LEU A 241 -13.21 10.85 0.88
C LEU A 241 -14.44 11.37 0.11
N ASN A 242 -14.65 12.69 0.08
CA ASN A 242 -15.73 13.28 -0.73
C ASN A 242 -15.53 13.01 -2.23
N LYS A 243 -14.31 13.20 -2.75
CA LYS A 243 -13.97 12.85 -4.15
C LYS A 243 -14.25 11.38 -4.44
N THR A 244 -13.89 10.49 -3.52
CA THR A 244 -14.12 9.04 -3.64
C THR A 244 -15.61 8.71 -3.62
N ILE A 245 -16.40 9.28 -2.70
CA ILE A 245 -17.85 9.08 -2.62
C ILE A 245 -18.54 9.55 -3.91
N ASN A 246 -18.19 10.74 -4.40
CA ASN A 246 -18.77 11.29 -5.61
C ASN A 246 -18.49 10.40 -6.84
N TYR A 247 -17.27 9.89 -6.96
CA TYR A 247 -16.93 8.92 -8.00
C TYR A 247 -17.83 7.68 -7.95
N TYR A 248 -17.98 7.05 -6.80
CA TYR A 248 -18.84 5.86 -6.70
C TYR A 248 -20.32 6.16 -6.88
N LYS A 249 -20.81 7.35 -6.49
CA LYS A 249 -22.18 7.78 -6.80
C LYS A 249 -22.45 7.89 -8.29
N SER A 250 -21.45 8.32 -9.08
CA SER A 250 -21.62 8.45 -10.54
C SER A 250 -21.41 7.13 -11.29
N THR A 251 -20.69 6.16 -10.71
CA THR A 251 -20.35 4.90 -11.39
C THR A 251 -21.23 3.71 -11.00
N ILE A 252 -21.79 3.72 -9.79
CA ILE A 252 -22.71 2.66 -9.35
C ILE A 252 -24.09 2.95 -9.96
N LYS A 253 -24.46 2.13 -10.95
CA LYS A 253 -25.83 2.10 -11.50
C LYS A 253 -26.74 1.30 -10.55
N PHE A 254 -27.95 1.79 -10.34
CA PHE A 254 -29.02 1.12 -9.57
C PHE A 254 -29.69 0.03 -10.38
#